data_6099b4f2b5d151a52771f7ef1ca376e5
#
_entry.id   6099b4f2b5d151a52771f7ef1ca376e5
#
_cell.length_a   1.000
_cell.length_b   1.000
_cell.length_c   1.000
_cell.angle_alpha   90.00
_cell.angle_beta   90.00
_cell.angle_gamma   90.00
#
_symmetry.space_group_name_H-M   'P 1'
#
loop_
_entity.id
_entity.type
_entity.pdbx_description
1 polymer ?
#
loop_
_entity_poly.entity_id
_entity_poly.type
_entity_poly.pdbx_seq_one_letter_code
_entity_poly.pdbx_strand_id
1 'polypeptide(L)'
;MEIGGIAVIDIDNHTALHLEAVQTIGKINQTLLDFYAQTLIKRKKELQKISKIIVVDAYFSKAPFVDALTKEGFDVVCRFRDDVRLQYIIEPVKTGKPGRPTTNGGPVDVKNLDMKHLTLIEQDNENVQVFTGVVKAVALKKRVKVCIVRNLENQKVKDTKIFFSTKLDEDGMNIWTIFRHRFQIEFLYRDAKQHTGLNNCQARDENKLHFHFNTSLTAVNLAKVTHWFSIPKEKRQAFSMRDIKVMNHNALLLERFFDMYGINPNILKNKKNVKELLYYGTNAA
;
A
#
# COMPACT_ATOMS: atom_id res chain seq x y z
N MET A 1 9.99 11.37 16.81
CA MET A 1 8.98 12.01 15.93
C MET A 1 8.46 10.95 14.98
N GLU A 2 7.15 10.90 14.79
CA GLU A 2 6.47 9.97 13.89
C GLU A 2 5.90 10.74 12.70
N ILE A 3 5.96 10.15 11.51
CA ILE A 3 5.35 10.70 10.31
C ILE A 3 4.39 9.67 9.71
N GLY A 4 3.21 10.11 9.33
CA GLY A 4 2.26 9.35 8.51
C GLY A 4 2.43 9.70 7.05
N GLY A 5 2.34 8.72 6.16
CA GLY A 5 2.46 8.95 4.73
C GLY A 5 1.23 8.53 3.97
N ILE A 6 0.85 9.34 2.98
CA ILE A 6 -0.14 9.02 1.97
C ILE A 6 0.62 8.75 0.68
N ALA A 7 0.39 7.58 0.08
CA ALA A 7 0.99 7.19 -1.19
C ALA A 7 -0.05 6.55 -2.11
N VAL A 8 0.12 6.71 -3.41
CA VAL A 8 -0.58 5.92 -4.42
C VAL A 8 0.19 4.64 -4.65
N ILE A 9 -0.51 3.52 -4.66
CA ILE A 9 0.06 2.23 -5.00
C ILE A 9 -0.37 1.88 -6.42
N ASP A 10 0.62 1.77 -7.29
CA ASP A 10 0.45 1.27 -8.65
C ASP A 10 0.65 -0.25 -8.63
N ILE A 11 -0.46 -0.97 -8.77
CA ILE A 11 -0.48 -2.43 -8.69
C ILE A 11 0.21 -3.04 -9.91
N ASP A 12 -0.02 -2.48 -11.10
CA ASP A 12 0.48 -3.02 -12.36
C ASP A 12 2.01 -2.87 -12.48
N ASN A 13 2.55 -1.79 -11.95
CA ASN A 13 3.99 -1.53 -11.95
C ASN A 13 4.67 -1.89 -10.63
N HIS A 14 3.97 -2.51 -9.68
CA HIS A 14 4.50 -2.94 -8.37
C HIS A 14 5.28 -1.84 -7.64
N THR A 15 4.70 -0.64 -7.54
CA THR A 15 5.38 0.51 -6.94
C THR A 15 4.43 1.39 -6.14
N ALA A 16 5.01 2.26 -5.30
CA ALA A 16 4.29 3.32 -4.60
C ALA A 16 4.87 4.68 -4.97
N LEU A 17 4.01 5.66 -5.13
CA LEU A 17 4.35 7.07 -5.35
C LEU A 17 3.86 7.90 -4.17
N HIS A 18 4.75 8.69 -3.61
CA HIS A 18 4.46 9.58 -2.50
C HIS A 18 3.46 10.68 -2.91
N LEU A 19 2.47 10.95 -2.07
CA LEU A 19 1.58 12.10 -2.21
C LEU A 19 1.82 13.14 -1.12
N GLU A 20 1.79 12.73 0.14
CA GLU A 20 1.97 13.63 1.28
C GLU A 20 2.53 12.87 2.49
N ALA A 21 3.46 13.50 3.19
CA ALA A 21 3.88 13.08 4.53
C ALA A 21 3.41 14.12 5.55
N VAL A 22 2.76 13.67 6.60
CA VAL A 22 2.29 14.51 7.71
C VAL A 22 3.00 14.14 8.99
N GLN A 23 3.37 15.13 9.77
CA GLN A 23 3.90 14.91 11.12
C GLN A 23 2.76 14.48 12.04
N THR A 24 2.99 13.42 12.82
CA THR A 24 2.03 12.97 13.82
C THR A 24 2.16 13.87 15.05
N ILE A 25 1.39 14.94 15.04
CA ILE A 25 1.35 15.89 16.17
C ILE A 25 0.08 15.61 16.96
N GLY A 26 0.25 15.09 18.17
CA GLY A 26 -0.86 14.84 19.09
C GLY A 26 -1.60 16.13 19.44
N LYS A 27 -2.91 16.14 19.26
CA LYS A 27 -3.79 17.22 19.74
C LYS A 27 -4.54 16.73 20.97
N ILE A 28 -4.76 17.65 21.93
CA ILE A 28 -5.61 17.38 23.08
C ILE A 28 -6.99 16.96 22.58
N ASN A 29 -7.53 15.85 23.08
CA ASN A 29 -8.84 15.28 22.71
C ASN A 29 -8.95 14.70 21.28
N GLN A 30 -7.85 14.38 20.62
CA GLN A 30 -7.86 13.70 19.34
C GLN A 30 -7.07 12.38 19.42
N THR A 31 -7.71 11.27 19.02
CA THR A 31 -6.99 10.01 18.91
C THR A 31 -6.12 9.98 17.63
N LEU A 32 -5.11 9.13 17.61
CA LEU A 32 -4.28 8.93 16.42
C LEU A 32 -5.09 8.46 15.21
N LEU A 33 -6.11 7.64 15.44
CA LEU A 33 -7.05 7.19 14.40
C LEU A 33 -7.86 8.35 13.81
N ASP A 34 -8.36 9.24 14.68
CA ASP A 34 -9.08 10.43 14.23
C ASP A 34 -8.16 11.38 13.45
N PHE A 35 -6.92 11.55 13.92
CA PHE A 35 -5.93 12.36 13.21
C PHE A 35 -5.71 11.88 11.78
N TYR A 36 -5.44 10.60 11.59
CA TYR A 36 -5.19 10.04 10.25
C TYR A 36 -6.46 9.99 9.39
N ALA A 37 -7.62 9.68 9.98
CA ALA A 37 -8.89 9.76 9.26
C ALA A 37 -9.15 11.18 8.73
N GLN A 38 -9.00 12.21 9.58
CA GLN A 38 -9.17 13.60 9.20
C GLN A 38 -8.15 14.07 8.16
N THR A 39 -6.92 13.57 8.22
CA THR A 39 -5.89 13.86 7.22
C THR A 39 -6.33 13.39 5.84
N LEU A 40 -6.83 12.15 5.72
CA LEU A 40 -7.36 11.61 4.46
C LEU A 40 -8.61 12.36 3.99
N ILE A 41 -9.53 12.68 4.91
CA ILE A 41 -10.78 13.39 4.60
C ILE A 41 -10.50 14.80 4.06
N LYS A 42 -9.53 15.51 4.61
CA LYS A 42 -9.10 16.82 4.11
C LYS A 42 -8.60 16.78 2.66
N ARG A 43 -8.08 15.65 2.22
CA ARG A 43 -7.58 15.41 0.85
C ARG A 43 -8.57 14.64 -0.03
N LYS A 44 -9.81 14.47 0.43
CA LYS A 44 -10.84 13.66 -0.24
C LYS A 44 -10.97 13.98 -1.74
N LYS A 45 -11.06 15.26 -2.09
CA LYS A 45 -11.28 15.69 -3.48
C LYS A 45 -10.15 15.23 -4.42
N GLU A 46 -8.92 15.32 -3.95
CA GLU A 46 -7.73 14.94 -4.69
C GLU A 46 -7.58 13.40 -4.72
N LEU A 47 -7.75 12.75 -3.59
CA LEU A 47 -7.60 11.30 -3.48
C LEU A 47 -8.66 10.55 -4.29
N GLN A 48 -9.92 10.98 -4.27
CA GLN A 48 -11.00 10.32 -5.02
C GLN A 48 -10.88 10.48 -6.54
N LYS A 49 -10.07 11.41 -7.04
CA LYS A 49 -9.70 11.47 -8.47
C LYS A 49 -8.77 10.34 -8.87
N ILE A 50 -8.02 9.77 -7.93
CA ILE A 50 -7.08 8.69 -8.15
C ILE A 50 -7.74 7.35 -7.83
N SER A 51 -8.25 7.21 -6.61
CA SER A 51 -8.94 6.00 -6.14
C SER A 51 -9.91 6.31 -5.00
N LYS A 52 -11.00 5.55 -4.93
CA LYS A 52 -11.88 5.53 -3.76
C LYS A 52 -11.43 4.49 -2.71
N ILE A 53 -10.51 3.61 -3.05
CA ILE A 53 -10.01 2.56 -2.16
C ILE A 53 -8.84 3.08 -1.34
N ILE A 54 -8.95 3.00 -0.03
CA ILE A 54 -7.88 3.28 0.93
C ILE A 54 -7.42 1.95 1.52
N VAL A 55 -6.15 1.62 1.31
CA VAL A 55 -5.55 0.42 1.89
C VAL A 55 -4.69 0.79 3.11
N VAL A 56 -4.92 0.12 4.22
CA VAL A 56 -4.25 0.39 5.50
C VAL A 56 -3.88 -0.90 6.22
N ASP A 57 -3.00 -0.80 7.22
CA ASP A 57 -2.62 -1.95 8.03
C ASP A 57 -3.65 -2.30 9.13
N ALA A 58 -3.40 -3.40 9.85
CA ALA A 58 -4.32 -3.91 10.86
C ALA A 58 -4.56 -2.95 12.06
N TYR A 59 -3.69 -1.98 12.30
CA TYR A 59 -3.88 -0.96 13.33
C TYR A 59 -5.17 -0.15 13.11
N PHE A 60 -5.48 0.11 11.83
CA PHE A 60 -6.62 0.92 11.41
C PHE A 60 -7.93 0.13 11.26
N SER A 61 -7.95 -1.18 11.54
CA SER A 61 -9.16 -2.03 11.49
C SER A 61 -10.13 -1.76 12.64
N LYS A 62 -10.41 -0.49 12.96
CA LYS A 62 -11.25 -0.05 14.07
C LYS A 62 -12.38 0.84 13.59
N ALA A 63 -13.55 0.70 14.23
CA ALA A 63 -14.77 1.40 13.83
C ALA A 63 -14.61 2.93 13.63
N PRO A 64 -13.96 3.69 14.55
CA PRO A 64 -13.85 5.14 14.36
C PRO A 64 -13.19 5.53 13.04
N PHE A 65 -12.11 4.85 12.65
CA PHE A 65 -11.42 5.12 11.39
C PHE A 65 -12.22 4.68 10.16
N VAL A 66 -12.69 3.41 10.17
CA VAL A 66 -13.45 2.84 9.06
C VAL A 66 -14.75 3.60 8.82
N ASP A 67 -15.47 3.97 9.90
CA ASP A 67 -16.72 4.72 9.81
C ASP A 67 -16.52 6.15 9.26
N ALA A 68 -15.48 6.82 9.72
CA ALA A 68 -15.14 8.15 9.23
C ALA A 68 -14.89 8.17 7.71
N LEU A 69 -14.10 7.21 7.20
CA LEU A 69 -13.80 7.14 5.78
C LEU A 69 -14.99 6.67 4.93
N THR A 70 -15.74 5.67 5.40
CA THR A 70 -16.90 5.17 4.64
C THR A 70 -18.04 6.20 4.55
N LYS A 71 -18.24 7.04 5.56
CA LYS A 71 -19.19 8.17 5.52
C LYS A 71 -18.81 9.18 4.43
N GLU A 72 -17.53 9.31 4.14
CA GLU A 72 -17.01 10.21 3.12
C GLU A 72 -16.90 9.56 1.73
N GLY A 73 -17.42 8.34 1.56
CA GLY A 73 -17.48 7.65 0.28
C GLY A 73 -16.15 7.02 -0.15
N PHE A 74 -15.29 6.70 0.81
CA PHE A 74 -14.16 5.83 0.60
C PHE A 74 -14.51 4.39 0.93
N ASP A 75 -13.88 3.45 0.22
CA ASP A 75 -13.84 2.04 0.56
C ASP A 75 -12.53 1.73 1.28
N VAL A 76 -12.59 0.94 2.32
CA VAL A 76 -11.41 0.59 3.14
C VAL A 76 -11.06 -0.88 2.90
N VAL A 77 -9.82 -1.12 2.45
CA VAL A 77 -9.21 -2.45 2.41
C VAL A 77 -8.18 -2.54 3.53
N CYS A 78 -8.31 -3.57 4.37
CA CYS A 78 -7.47 -3.72 5.55
C CYS A 78 -7.34 -5.20 5.94
N ARG A 79 -6.31 -5.52 6.73
CA ARG A 79 -6.22 -6.80 7.43
C ARG A 79 -6.88 -6.69 8.80
N PHE A 80 -7.66 -7.69 9.18
CA PHE A 80 -8.08 -7.82 10.57
C PHE A 80 -6.93 -8.30 11.46
N ARG A 81 -7.04 -7.99 12.74
CA ARG A 81 -6.21 -8.60 13.76
C ARG A 81 -6.66 -10.04 13.99
N ASP A 82 -5.77 -10.86 14.53
CA ASP A 82 -6.02 -12.31 14.67
C ASP A 82 -7.13 -12.63 15.71
N ASP A 83 -7.47 -11.66 16.57
CA ASP A 83 -8.54 -11.75 17.60
C ASP A 83 -9.92 -11.26 17.11
N VAL A 84 -10.08 -11.01 15.80
CA VAL A 84 -11.33 -10.48 15.25
C VAL A 84 -12.50 -11.45 15.45
N ARG A 85 -13.65 -10.89 15.84
CA ARG A 85 -14.92 -11.64 15.92
C ARG A 85 -15.75 -11.35 14.68
N LEU A 86 -15.99 -12.39 13.90
CA LEU A 86 -16.83 -12.36 12.70
C LEU A 86 -18.05 -13.24 12.90
N GLN A 87 -19.15 -12.90 12.25
CA GLN A 87 -20.41 -13.65 12.26
C GLN A 87 -20.87 -13.89 10.83
N TYR A 88 -21.32 -15.11 10.56
CA TYR A 88 -22.03 -15.40 9.31
C TYR A 88 -23.35 -14.63 9.27
N ILE A 89 -23.79 -14.30 8.07
CA ILE A 89 -25.02 -13.57 7.83
C ILE A 89 -26.00 -14.58 7.21
N ILE A 90 -27.19 -14.64 7.81
CA ILE A 90 -28.30 -15.42 7.26
C ILE A 90 -29.44 -14.47 6.87
N GLU A 91 -30.24 -14.89 5.91
CA GLU A 91 -31.48 -14.19 5.60
C GLU A 91 -32.46 -14.34 6.76
N PRO A 92 -33.18 -13.25 7.11
CA PRO A 92 -34.11 -13.29 8.23
C PRO A 92 -35.30 -14.17 7.90
N VAL A 93 -35.47 -15.28 8.64
CA VAL A 93 -36.65 -16.15 8.52
C VAL A 93 -37.71 -15.72 9.53
N LYS A 94 -38.92 -15.47 9.06
CA LYS A 94 -40.08 -15.19 9.95
C LYS A 94 -40.45 -16.47 10.70
N THR A 95 -40.21 -16.48 12.00
CA THR A 95 -40.48 -17.67 12.88
C THR A 95 -41.87 -17.64 13.52
N GLY A 96 -42.69 -16.61 13.26
CA GLY A 96 -44.00 -16.43 13.94
C GLY A 96 -43.90 -16.00 15.41
N LYS A 97 -42.69 -15.94 15.98
CA LYS A 97 -42.45 -15.47 17.34
C LYS A 97 -42.32 -13.97 17.43
N PRO A 98 -42.73 -13.33 18.55
CA PRO A 98 -42.49 -11.89 18.73
C PRO A 98 -41.00 -11.55 18.68
N GLY A 99 -40.67 -10.42 18.06
CA GLY A 99 -39.30 -9.91 17.96
C GLY A 99 -38.78 -9.83 16.54
N ARG A 100 -37.63 -9.14 16.37
CA ARG A 100 -36.96 -9.01 15.07
C ARG A 100 -36.32 -10.34 14.67
N PRO A 101 -36.58 -10.86 13.46
CA PRO A 101 -35.90 -12.04 12.97
C PRO A 101 -34.36 -11.91 13.04
N THR A 102 -33.70 -12.99 13.48
CA THR A 102 -32.24 -12.97 13.52
C THR A 102 -31.63 -13.00 12.13
N THR A 103 -30.55 -12.24 11.97
CA THR A 103 -29.68 -12.27 10.79
C THR A 103 -28.29 -12.86 11.13
N ASN A 104 -28.15 -13.38 12.35
CA ASN A 104 -26.89 -13.95 12.85
C ASN A 104 -26.87 -15.45 12.58
N GLY A 105 -25.97 -15.87 11.71
CA GLY A 105 -25.73 -17.27 11.33
C GLY A 105 -24.70 -17.98 12.22
N GLY A 106 -24.27 -17.36 13.31
CA GLY A 106 -23.25 -17.89 14.20
C GLY A 106 -21.86 -17.30 13.97
N PRO A 107 -20.90 -17.62 14.86
CA PRO A 107 -19.53 -17.15 14.74
C PRO A 107 -18.80 -17.81 13.55
N VAL A 108 -17.90 -17.07 12.92
CA VAL A 108 -16.98 -17.63 11.93
C VAL A 108 -15.82 -18.29 12.66
N ASP A 109 -15.78 -19.62 12.61
CA ASP A 109 -14.63 -20.38 13.10
C ASP A 109 -13.59 -20.46 11.97
N VAL A 110 -12.47 -19.77 12.14
CA VAL A 110 -11.38 -19.74 11.13
C VAL A 110 -10.68 -21.09 10.97
N LYS A 111 -10.86 -22.03 11.91
CA LYS A 111 -10.34 -23.40 11.80
C LYS A 111 -11.28 -24.28 10.98
N ASN A 112 -12.59 -24.08 11.11
CA ASN A 112 -13.63 -24.84 10.45
C ASN A 112 -14.58 -23.90 9.71
N LEU A 113 -14.20 -23.48 8.50
CA LEU A 113 -15.00 -22.55 7.69
C LEU A 113 -16.25 -23.24 7.15
N ASP A 114 -17.40 -22.58 7.31
CA ASP A 114 -18.67 -23.06 6.76
C ASP A 114 -18.82 -22.65 5.29
N MET A 115 -18.74 -23.64 4.39
CA MET A 115 -18.84 -23.45 2.95
C MET A 115 -20.22 -23.06 2.45
N LYS A 116 -21.25 -23.05 3.32
CA LYS A 116 -22.56 -22.48 3.00
C LYS A 116 -22.53 -20.96 2.87
N HIS A 117 -21.57 -20.32 3.54
CA HIS A 117 -21.45 -18.86 3.64
C HIS A 117 -20.20 -18.29 2.97
N LEU A 118 -19.23 -19.16 2.71
CA LEU A 118 -17.95 -18.80 2.09
C LEU A 118 -17.70 -19.65 0.85
N THR A 119 -17.04 -19.06 -0.13
CA THR A 119 -16.67 -19.73 -1.38
C THR A 119 -15.14 -19.85 -1.42
N LEU A 120 -14.65 -21.04 -1.75
CA LEU A 120 -13.23 -21.23 -2.10
C LEU A 120 -13.05 -20.65 -3.51
N ILE A 121 -12.17 -19.66 -3.66
CA ILE A 121 -11.92 -18.95 -4.91
C ILE A 121 -10.59 -19.33 -5.55
N GLU A 122 -9.61 -19.74 -4.75
CA GLU A 122 -8.32 -20.17 -5.23
C GLU A 122 -7.71 -21.20 -4.27
N GLN A 123 -7.09 -22.21 -4.86
CA GLN A 123 -6.24 -23.15 -4.17
C GLN A 123 -4.99 -23.30 -5.02
N ASP A 124 -3.93 -22.55 -4.62
CA ASP A 124 -2.65 -22.66 -5.28
C ASP A 124 -1.85 -23.77 -4.61
N ASN A 125 -1.49 -24.76 -5.41
CA ASN A 125 -0.66 -25.92 -5.03
C ASN A 125 -0.90 -26.30 -3.57
N GLU A 126 -1.25 -27.30 -3.08
CA GLU A 126 -1.45 -27.82 -1.72
C GLU A 126 -1.13 -26.90 -0.50
N ASN A 127 -0.61 -25.66 -0.75
CA ASN A 127 -0.05 -24.78 0.27
C ASN A 127 -0.90 -23.55 0.62
N VAL A 128 -1.77 -23.07 -0.28
CA VAL A 128 -2.60 -21.87 -0.03
C VAL A 128 -4.04 -22.11 -0.42
N GLN A 129 -4.95 -21.78 0.47
CA GLN A 129 -6.38 -21.76 0.22
C GLN A 129 -6.93 -20.36 0.45
N VAL A 130 -7.74 -19.85 -0.49
CA VAL A 130 -8.34 -18.52 -0.41
C VAL A 130 -9.85 -18.62 -0.47
N PHE A 131 -10.51 -18.12 0.57
CA PHE A 131 -11.97 -18.11 0.70
C PHE A 131 -12.49 -16.69 0.69
N THR A 132 -13.67 -16.49 0.13
CA THR A 132 -14.35 -15.20 0.13
C THR A 132 -15.81 -15.32 0.54
N GLY A 133 -16.35 -14.26 1.08
CA GLY A 133 -17.75 -14.15 1.44
C GLY A 133 -18.09 -12.82 2.09
N VAL A 134 -19.35 -12.60 2.38
CA VAL A 134 -19.81 -11.41 3.13
C VAL A 134 -20.14 -11.86 4.55
N VAL A 135 -19.50 -11.20 5.52
CA VAL A 135 -19.68 -11.49 6.94
C VAL A 135 -19.94 -10.20 7.72
N LYS A 136 -20.42 -10.31 8.94
CA LYS A 136 -20.54 -9.19 9.87
C LYS A 136 -19.30 -9.14 10.75
N ALA A 137 -18.57 -8.03 10.69
CA ALA A 137 -17.49 -7.74 11.63
C ALA A 137 -18.10 -7.11 12.89
N VAL A 138 -18.02 -7.82 14.03
CA VAL A 138 -18.70 -7.42 15.28
C VAL A 138 -18.17 -6.08 15.77
N ALA A 139 -16.85 -5.91 15.81
CA ALA A 139 -16.21 -4.67 16.29
C ALA A 139 -16.49 -3.45 15.37
N LEU A 140 -16.66 -3.69 14.07
CA LEU A 140 -17.01 -2.63 13.13
C LEU A 140 -18.52 -2.38 13.04
N LYS A 141 -19.34 -3.26 13.60
CA LYS A 141 -20.81 -3.27 13.48
C LYS A 141 -21.29 -3.21 12.02
N LYS A 142 -20.48 -3.65 11.08
CA LYS A 142 -20.69 -3.56 9.62
C LYS A 142 -20.63 -4.93 8.95
N ARG A 143 -21.33 -5.04 7.82
CA ARG A 143 -21.06 -6.09 6.83
C ARG A 143 -19.80 -5.72 6.08
N VAL A 144 -18.96 -6.70 5.81
CA VAL A 144 -17.72 -6.55 5.05
C VAL A 144 -17.55 -7.74 4.13
N LYS A 145 -16.96 -7.52 2.98
CA LYS A 145 -16.44 -8.59 2.12
C LYS A 145 -15.12 -9.05 2.70
N VAL A 146 -14.95 -10.35 2.94
CA VAL A 146 -13.69 -10.90 3.44
C VAL A 146 -12.98 -11.73 2.40
N CYS A 147 -11.66 -11.71 2.49
CA CYS A 147 -10.76 -12.65 1.85
C CYS A 147 -9.98 -13.35 2.98
N ILE A 148 -10.20 -14.64 3.15
CA ILE A 148 -9.55 -15.46 4.17
C ILE A 148 -8.49 -16.31 3.49
N VAL A 149 -7.24 -16.06 3.81
CA VAL A 149 -6.08 -16.78 3.26
C VAL A 149 -5.55 -17.73 4.31
N ARG A 150 -5.55 -19.01 4.01
CA ARG A 150 -4.95 -20.07 4.82
C ARG A 150 -3.66 -20.55 4.18
N ASN A 151 -2.58 -20.49 4.92
CA ASN A 151 -1.34 -21.13 4.52
C ASN A 151 -1.32 -22.54 5.14
N LEU A 152 -1.00 -23.51 4.30
CA LEU A 152 -0.92 -24.92 4.68
C LEU A 152 0.55 -25.34 4.76
N GLU A 153 0.83 -26.24 5.71
CA GLU A 153 2.12 -26.93 5.80
C GLU A 153 1.81 -28.40 6.11
N ASN A 154 2.25 -29.30 5.25
CA ASN A 154 1.91 -30.73 5.31
C ASN A 154 0.40 -30.96 5.41
N GLN A 155 -0.40 -30.28 4.59
CA GLN A 155 -1.86 -30.32 4.52
C GLN A 155 -2.58 -29.84 5.80
N LYS A 156 -1.84 -29.28 6.77
CA LYS A 156 -2.42 -28.68 7.99
C LYS A 156 -2.37 -27.16 7.91
N VAL A 157 -3.39 -26.51 8.45
CA VAL A 157 -3.42 -25.05 8.52
C VAL A 157 -2.32 -24.56 9.46
N LYS A 158 -1.32 -23.88 8.89
CA LYS A 158 -0.21 -23.25 9.61
C LYS A 158 -0.61 -21.90 10.20
N ASP A 159 -1.18 -21.04 9.34
CA ASP A 159 -1.70 -19.74 9.73
C ASP A 159 -2.94 -19.37 8.91
N THR A 160 -3.71 -18.41 9.41
CA THR A 160 -4.86 -17.85 8.73
C THR A 160 -4.81 -16.33 8.83
N LYS A 161 -4.91 -15.65 7.69
CA LYS A 161 -4.99 -14.19 7.64
C LYS A 161 -6.31 -13.77 7.03
N ILE A 162 -6.95 -12.78 7.64
CA ILE A 162 -8.25 -12.29 7.20
C ILE A 162 -8.12 -10.85 6.73
N PHE A 163 -8.41 -10.63 5.48
CA PHE A 163 -8.48 -9.32 4.85
C PHE A 163 -9.94 -8.95 4.62
N PHE A 164 -10.25 -7.68 4.59
CA PHE A 164 -11.60 -7.22 4.31
C PHE A 164 -11.64 -5.98 3.42
N SER A 165 -12.77 -5.81 2.75
CA SER A 165 -13.18 -4.58 2.08
C SER A 165 -14.53 -4.14 2.61
N THR A 166 -14.72 -2.83 2.76
CA THR A 166 -16.06 -2.26 3.04
C THR A 166 -16.95 -2.25 1.79
N LYS A 167 -16.39 -2.38 0.61
CA LYS A 167 -17.10 -2.57 -0.66
C LYS A 167 -17.51 -4.05 -0.76
N LEU A 168 -18.82 -4.31 -0.64
CA LEU A 168 -19.34 -5.69 -0.50
C LEU A 168 -19.30 -6.50 -1.78
N ASP A 169 -19.30 -5.86 -2.94
CA ASP A 169 -19.21 -6.46 -4.28
C ASP A 169 -17.75 -6.59 -4.79
N GLU A 170 -16.75 -6.26 -3.95
CA GLU A 170 -15.36 -6.42 -4.31
C GLU A 170 -14.98 -7.90 -4.49
N ASP A 171 -14.14 -8.18 -5.46
CA ASP A 171 -13.60 -9.51 -5.66
C ASP A 171 -12.64 -9.91 -4.53
N GLY A 172 -12.73 -11.16 -4.05
CA GLY A 172 -11.91 -11.64 -2.92
C GLY A 172 -10.42 -11.65 -3.23
N MET A 173 -10.03 -12.05 -4.45
CA MET A 173 -8.62 -12.04 -4.88
C MET A 173 -8.10 -10.63 -5.03
N ASN A 174 -8.94 -9.70 -5.48
CA ASN A 174 -8.58 -8.30 -5.59
C ASN A 174 -8.30 -7.68 -4.21
N ILE A 175 -9.10 -8.00 -3.18
CA ILE A 175 -8.85 -7.57 -1.79
C ILE A 175 -7.44 -7.99 -1.34
N TRP A 176 -7.07 -9.26 -1.57
CA TRP A 176 -5.76 -9.77 -1.19
C TRP A 176 -4.64 -9.11 -1.99
N THR A 177 -4.83 -8.97 -3.30
CA THR A 177 -3.88 -8.31 -4.20
C THR A 177 -3.61 -6.86 -3.79
N ILE A 178 -4.66 -6.06 -3.56
CA ILE A 178 -4.54 -4.67 -3.10
C ILE A 178 -3.77 -4.61 -1.77
N PHE A 179 -4.13 -5.48 -0.81
CA PHE A 179 -3.46 -5.46 0.49
C PHE A 179 -1.98 -5.84 0.40
N ARG A 180 -1.63 -6.83 -0.41
CA ARG A 180 -0.22 -7.24 -0.62
C ARG A 180 0.61 -6.11 -1.20
N HIS A 181 0.06 -5.35 -2.16
CA HIS A 181 0.77 -4.23 -2.77
C HIS A 181 0.97 -3.05 -1.82
N ARG A 182 0.24 -2.97 -0.69
CA ARG A 182 0.49 -1.98 0.36
C ARG A 182 1.95 -1.94 0.80
N PHE A 183 2.62 -3.09 0.77
CA PHE A 183 4.04 -3.19 1.14
C PHE A 183 4.98 -2.31 0.29
N GLN A 184 4.55 -1.88 -0.89
CA GLN A 184 5.34 -0.98 -1.73
C GLN A 184 5.64 0.37 -1.05
N ILE A 185 4.82 0.79 -0.08
CA ILE A 185 5.08 2.01 0.69
C ILE A 185 6.34 1.86 1.57
N GLU A 186 6.63 0.66 2.04
CA GLU A 186 7.81 0.37 2.86
C GLU A 186 9.09 0.51 2.02
N PHE A 187 9.07 0.08 0.75
CA PHE A 187 10.16 0.31 -0.19
C PHE A 187 10.36 1.79 -0.51
N LEU A 188 9.28 2.55 -0.70
CA LEU A 188 9.35 4.00 -0.89
C LEU A 188 10.08 4.68 0.28
N TYR A 189 9.70 4.35 1.52
CA TYR A 189 10.35 4.90 2.72
C TYR A 189 11.79 4.43 2.89
N ARG A 190 12.08 3.17 2.60
CA ARG A 190 13.45 2.63 2.61
C ARG A 190 14.33 3.40 1.63
N ASP A 191 13.88 3.58 0.41
CA ASP A 191 14.63 4.29 -0.63
C ASP A 191 14.87 5.76 -0.24
N ALA A 192 13.85 6.41 0.35
CA ALA A 192 14.00 7.78 0.83
C ALA A 192 15.00 7.90 1.99
N LYS A 193 14.99 6.96 2.93
CA LYS A 193 15.95 6.92 4.04
C LYS A 193 17.38 6.69 3.56
N GLN A 194 17.58 5.79 2.60
CA GLN A 194 18.91 5.38 2.14
C GLN A 194 19.51 6.35 1.12
N HIS A 195 18.68 6.97 0.27
CA HIS A 195 19.18 7.65 -0.92
C HIS A 195 18.83 9.15 -1.01
N THR A 196 17.76 9.62 -0.36
CA THR A 196 17.33 11.02 -0.46
C THR A 196 17.37 11.78 0.87
N GLY A 197 17.98 11.18 1.91
CA GLY A 197 18.27 11.85 3.16
C GLY A 197 17.06 12.07 4.08
N LEU A 198 16.01 11.26 3.98
CA LEU A 198 14.80 11.39 4.80
C LEU A 198 15.10 11.50 6.31
N ASN A 199 16.14 10.81 6.79
CA ASN A 199 16.54 10.80 8.20
C ASN A 199 17.58 11.91 8.57
N ASN A 200 18.02 12.72 7.61
CA ASN A 200 19.15 13.63 7.78
C ASN A 200 18.73 15.06 8.14
N CYS A 201 17.45 15.29 8.47
CA CYS A 201 16.95 16.61 8.83
C CYS A 201 17.40 17.00 10.23
N GLN A 202 18.05 18.16 10.34
CA GLN A 202 18.45 18.76 11.61
C GLN A 202 17.50 19.89 12.06
N ALA A 203 16.47 20.20 11.26
CA ALA A 203 15.48 21.21 11.61
C ALA A 203 14.62 20.78 12.80
N ARG A 204 14.19 21.77 13.59
CA ARG A 204 13.25 21.59 14.71
C ARG A 204 11.90 22.28 14.46
N ASP A 205 11.85 23.14 13.46
CA ASP A 205 10.64 23.85 13.05
C ASP A 205 9.72 22.93 12.25
N GLU A 206 8.42 22.97 12.55
CA GLU A 206 7.41 22.08 11.95
C GLU A 206 7.34 22.23 10.42
N ASN A 207 7.38 23.47 9.90
CA ASN A 207 7.29 23.72 8.47
C ASN A 207 8.53 23.22 7.73
N LYS A 208 9.71 23.42 8.33
CA LYS A 208 10.98 22.94 7.77
C LYS A 208 11.03 21.42 7.74
N LEU A 209 10.55 20.75 8.79
CA LEU A 209 10.42 19.31 8.86
C LEU A 209 9.43 18.79 7.82
N HIS A 210 8.26 19.42 7.71
CA HIS A 210 7.26 19.08 6.71
C HIS A 210 7.83 19.20 5.29
N PHE A 211 8.51 20.29 4.98
CA PHE A 211 9.17 20.48 3.67
C PHE A 211 10.22 19.41 3.41
N HIS A 212 11.10 19.15 4.38
CA HIS A 212 12.15 18.14 4.23
C HIS A 212 11.62 16.75 3.94
N PHE A 213 10.60 16.26 4.70
CA PHE A 213 10.05 14.93 4.50
C PHE A 213 9.38 14.80 3.14
N ASN A 214 8.57 15.77 2.76
CA ASN A 214 7.88 15.75 1.48
C ASN A 214 8.86 15.86 0.31
N THR A 215 9.90 16.69 0.40
CA THR A 215 10.93 16.82 -0.63
C THR A 215 11.73 15.52 -0.79
N SER A 216 12.16 14.91 0.33
CA SER A 216 12.90 13.63 0.29
C SER A 216 12.11 12.52 -0.38
N LEU A 217 10.83 12.38 -0.06
CA LEU A 217 9.96 11.37 -0.66
C LEU A 217 9.60 11.69 -2.12
N THR A 218 9.41 12.97 -2.45
CA THR A 218 9.17 13.43 -3.82
C THR A 218 10.39 13.18 -4.72
N ALA A 219 11.61 13.27 -4.20
CA ALA A 219 12.81 12.95 -4.95
C ALA A 219 12.83 11.49 -5.43
N VAL A 220 12.30 10.55 -4.62
CA VAL A 220 12.12 9.16 -5.06
C VAL A 220 11.08 9.06 -6.18
N ASN A 221 9.97 9.81 -6.11
CA ASN A 221 9.00 9.86 -7.20
C ASN A 221 9.63 10.34 -8.51
N LEU A 222 10.38 11.45 -8.46
CA LEU A 222 11.06 11.98 -9.63
C LEU A 222 12.01 10.96 -10.26
N ALA A 223 12.79 10.27 -9.43
CA ALA A 223 13.69 9.21 -9.90
C ALA A 223 12.91 8.07 -10.59
N LYS A 224 11.79 7.63 -10.01
CA LYS A 224 10.92 6.59 -10.61
C LYS A 224 10.34 7.05 -11.95
N VAL A 225 9.78 8.25 -12.00
CA VAL A 225 9.15 8.80 -13.21
C VAL A 225 10.20 8.97 -14.31
N THR A 226 11.38 9.54 -14.01
CA THR A 226 12.47 9.69 -14.96
C THR A 226 12.92 8.33 -15.51
N HIS A 227 13.08 7.33 -14.63
CA HIS A 227 13.46 5.98 -15.04
C HIS A 227 12.41 5.36 -15.99
N TRP A 228 11.13 5.46 -15.66
CA TRP A 228 10.08 4.89 -16.52
C TRP A 228 9.95 5.58 -17.87
N PHE A 229 10.05 6.90 -17.93
CA PHE A 229 10.02 7.61 -19.21
C PHE A 229 11.25 7.35 -20.08
N SER A 230 12.37 6.98 -19.49
CA SER A 230 13.60 6.68 -20.23
C SER A 230 13.65 5.26 -20.80
N ILE A 231 12.79 4.35 -20.31
CA ILE A 231 12.83 2.93 -20.68
C ILE A 231 11.45 2.47 -21.19
N PRO A 232 11.37 1.85 -22.39
CA PRO A 232 10.14 1.22 -22.88
C PRO A 232 9.58 0.22 -21.85
N LYS A 233 8.25 0.13 -21.71
CA LYS A 233 7.57 -0.66 -20.68
C LYS A 233 8.03 -2.13 -20.66
N GLU A 234 8.22 -2.72 -21.82
CA GLU A 234 8.62 -4.12 -22.01
C GLU A 234 10.07 -4.42 -21.58
N LYS A 235 10.87 -3.38 -21.43
CA LYS A 235 12.28 -3.46 -21.05
C LYS A 235 12.54 -2.98 -19.62
N ARG A 236 11.49 -2.56 -18.90
CA ARG A 236 11.62 -2.07 -17.54
C ARG A 236 11.95 -3.22 -16.60
N GLN A 237 13.05 -3.06 -15.88
CA GLN A 237 13.40 -3.92 -14.76
C GLN A 237 12.87 -3.35 -13.44
N ALA A 238 13.07 -4.09 -12.35
CA ALA A 238 12.75 -3.59 -11.02
C ALA A 238 13.47 -2.25 -10.76
N PHE A 239 12.75 -1.28 -10.22
CA PHE A 239 13.32 0.03 -9.90
C PHE A 239 14.39 -0.08 -8.81
N SER A 240 15.54 0.54 -9.04
CA SER A 240 16.65 0.65 -8.11
C SER A 240 17.04 2.11 -7.91
N MET A 241 16.69 2.69 -6.75
CA MET A 241 17.09 4.07 -6.43
C MET A 241 18.62 4.22 -6.34
N ARG A 242 19.33 3.17 -5.91
CA ARG A 242 20.79 3.12 -5.90
C ARG A 242 21.35 3.34 -7.32
N ASP A 243 20.84 2.59 -8.30
CA ASP A 243 21.35 2.65 -9.67
C ASP A 243 21.06 4.00 -10.30
N ILE A 244 19.88 4.58 -10.07
CA ILE A 244 19.56 5.94 -10.53
C ILE A 244 20.53 6.98 -9.93
N LYS A 245 20.88 6.83 -8.64
CA LYS A 245 21.85 7.72 -8.01
C LYS A 245 23.27 7.59 -8.62
N VAL A 246 23.70 6.35 -8.89
CA VAL A 246 24.99 6.07 -9.55
C VAL A 246 25.01 6.66 -10.95
N MET A 247 23.96 6.42 -11.75
CA MET A 247 23.85 6.97 -13.11
C MET A 247 23.90 8.49 -13.15
N ASN A 248 23.15 9.15 -12.26
CA ASN A 248 23.17 10.61 -12.15
C ASN A 248 24.54 11.15 -11.75
N HIS A 249 25.23 10.48 -10.82
CA HIS A 249 26.59 10.83 -10.43
C HIS A 249 27.57 10.69 -11.62
N ASN A 250 27.51 9.57 -12.32
CA ASN A 250 28.33 9.32 -13.51
C ASN A 250 28.07 10.36 -14.62
N ALA A 251 26.78 10.70 -14.84
CA ALA A 251 26.40 11.73 -15.82
C ALA A 251 27.05 13.08 -15.49
N LEU A 252 26.96 13.53 -14.23
CA LEU A 252 27.57 14.79 -13.79
C LEU A 252 29.10 14.81 -13.92
N LEU A 253 29.76 13.67 -13.61
CA LEU A 253 31.20 13.55 -13.77
C LEU A 253 31.62 13.58 -15.24
N LEU A 254 30.90 12.85 -16.10
CA LEU A 254 31.15 12.83 -17.54
C LEU A 254 30.94 14.19 -18.16
N GLU A 255 29.87 14.91 -17.81
CA GLU A 255 29.62 16.28 -18.28
C GLU A 255 30.78 17.19 -17.94
N ARG A 256 31.23 17.25 -16.69
CA ARG A 256 32.40 18.04 -16.27
C ARG A 256 33.68 17.65 -16.98
N PHE A 257 33.89 16.35 -17.19
CA PHE A 257 35.08 15.87 -17.93
C PHE A 257 35.07 16.31 -19.40
N PHE A 258 33.93 16.18 -20.06
CA PHE A 258 33.76 16.59 -21.45
C PHE A 258 33.97 18.09 -21.62
N ASP A 259 33.40 18.91 -20.73
CA ASP A 259 33.57 20.37 -20.75
C ASP A 259 35.04 20.75 -20.51
N MET A 260 35.71 20.12 -19.55
CA MET A 260 37.11 20.41 -19.21
C MET A 260 38.08 20.10 -20.37
N TYR A 261 37.83 19.03 -21.11
CA TYR A 261 38.74 18.56 -22.18
C TYR A 261 38.23 18.85 -23.60
N GLY A 262 37.13 19.58 -23.74
CA GLY A 262 36.53 19.90 -25.04
C GLY A 262 36.09 18.69 -25.84
N ILE A 263 35.69 17.61 -25.18
CA ILE A 263 35.29 16.37 -25.84
C ILE A 263 33.82 16.43 -26.21
N ASN A 264 33.50 16.20 -27.48
CA ASN A 264 32.11 16.10 -27.92
C ASN A 264 31.57 14.68 -27.66
N PRO A 265 30.58 14.50 -26.72
CA PRO A 265 30.03 13.19 -26.38
C PRO A 265 29.17 12.59 -27.49
N ASN A 266 28.69 13.41 -28.45
CA ASN A 266 27.75 13.00 -29.50
C ASN A 266 28.42 12.38 -30.74
N ILE A 267 29.74 12.39 -30.81
CA ILE A 267 30.47 11.71 -31.89
C ILE A 267 30.26 10.19 -31.76
N LEU A 268 29.97 9.50 -32.85
CA LEU A 268 29.69 8.06 -32.90
C LEU A 268 30.71 7.22 -32.14
N LYS A 269 32.01 7.56 -32.27
CA LYS A 269 33.12 6.89 -31.55
C LYS A 269 32.97 6.97 -30.03
N ASN A 270 32.45 8.08 -29.50
CA ASN A 270 32.34 8.33 -28.07
C ASN A 270 31.02 7.79 -27.49
N LYS A 271 29.96 7.76 -28.31
CA LYS A 271 28.61 7.38 -27.84
C LYS A 271 28.55 6.05 -27.09
N LYS A 272 29.24 5.03 -27.60
CA LYS A 272 29.27 3.70 -26.96
C LYS A 272 29.94 3.76 -25.58
N ASN A 273 31.12 4.36 -25.52
CA ASN A 273 31.90 4.47 -24.28
C ASN A 273 31.20 5.36 -23.25
N VAL A 274 30.57 6.46 -23.69
CA VAL A 274 29.76 7.33 -22.82
C VAL A 274 28.63 6.53 -22.18
N LYS A 275 27.93 5.70 -22.96
CA LYS A 275 26.85 4.85 -22.45
C LYS A 275 27.37 3.81 -21.44
N GLU A 276 28.47 3.16 -21.74
CA GLU A 276 29.10 2.17 -20.81
C GLU A 276 29.52 2.85 -19.50
N LEU A 277 30.15 4.02 -19.57
CA LEU A 277 30.55 4.77 -18.39
C LEU A 277 29.37 5.28 -17.57
N LEU A 278 28.27 5.66 -18.23
CA LEU A 278 27.05 6.10 -17.54
C LEU A 278 26.47 5.02 -16.64
N TYR A 279 26.49 3.76 -17.08
CA TYR A 279 25.99 2.62 -16.33
C TYR A 279 27.05 1.94 -15.46
N TYR A 280 28.28 2.42 -15.44
CA TYR A 280 29.35 1.82 -14.66
C TYR A 280 29.02 1.82 -13.17
N GLY A 281 29.10 0.62 -12.54
CA GLY A 281 28.79 0.40 -11.12
C GLY A 281 27.30 0.28 -10.79
N THR A 282 26.40 0.23 -11.78
CA THR A 282 25.00 -0.15 -11.57
C THR A 282 24.84 -1.68 -11.56
N ASN A 283 23.79 -2.17 -10.91
CA ASN A 283 23.46 -3.60 -10.93
C ASN A 283 22.79 -4.03 -12.26
N ALA A 284 22.38 -3.08 -13.07
CA ALA A 284 21.73 -3.28 -14.36
C ALA A 284 22.70 -3.19 -15.56
N ALA A 285 24.01 -3.17 -15.29
CA ALA A 285 25.07 -3.13 -16.30
C ALA A 285 25.40 -4.51 -16.85
#